data_289aee549be2bccb9e75cbe8a716ac19
#
_entry.id   289aee549be2bccb9e75cbe8a716ac19
#
_cell.length_a   1.000
_cell.length_b   1.000
_cell.length_c   1.000
_cell.angle_alpha   90.00
_cell.angle_beta   90.00
_cell.angle_gamma   90.00
#
_symmetry.space_group_name_H-M   'P 1'
#
loop_
_entity.id
_entity.type
_entity.pdbx_description
1 polymer ?
#
loop_
_entity_poly.entity_id
_entity_poly.type
_entity_poly.pdbx_seq_one_letter_code
_entity_poly.pdbx_strand_id
1 'polypeptide(L)'
;VERSRGLGDVYKRQILDNCVFGNYKFLYISPERLENNLVQERIKDMAVNLNAVDEAHCISLWGHDFRPAYRKIKNLRSLCPDAAVIALTATATKAVVKDIFEQLDFIQPKIFQSSFYRRNLSYNCIQTEDTEHKTIKLLNETKGSAIIYVRSRIATEQIANVLDNNGISSGYYHGGLDSKIKETVHSNWRSHKFRVMVATNAFGMGIDKPDVRFVIHQDV
;
A
#
# COMPACT_ATOMS: atom_id res chain seq x y z
N VAL A 1 -14.48 24.11 -30.33
CA VAL A 1 -14.71 22.65 -30.41
C VAL A 1 -14.99 22.13 -29.02
N GLU A 2 -16.27 22.00 -28.66
CA GLU A 2 -16.66 21.24 -27.46
C GLU A 2 -16.27 19.77 -27.70
N ARG A 3 -15.15 19.37 -27.13
CA ARG A 3 -14.85 17.95 -26.99
C ARG A 3 -15.93 17.36 -26.05
N SER A 4 -16.71 16.41 -26.54
CA SER A 4 -17.65 15.65 -25.74
C SER A 4 -16.91 15.10 -24.52
N ARG A 5 -17.17 15.66 -23.35
CA ARG A 5 -16.63 15.15 -22.08
C ARG A 5 -17.26 13.80 -21.88
N GLY A 6 -16.43 12.76 -21.87
CA GLY A 6 -16.91 11.40 -21.64
C GLY A 6 -17.65 11.29 -20.29
N LEU A 7 -18.60 10.37 -20.16
CA LEU A 7 -19.35 10.08 -18.94
C LEU A 7 -18.47 10.03 -17.68
N GLY A 8 -17.21 9.57 -17.81
CA GLY A 8 -16.25 9.54 -16.72
C GLY A 8 -15.83 10.91 -16.16
N ASP A 9 -15.81 11.96 -16.99
CA ASP A 9 -15.40 13.30 -16.55
C ASP A 9 -16.56 14.05 -15.88
N VAL A 10 -17.78 13.81 -16.30
CA VAL A 10 -18.99 14.31 -15.64
C VAL A 10 -19.10 13.71 -14.23
N TYR A 11 -18.91 12.40 -14.09
CA TYR A 11 -18.94 11.70 -12.83
C TYR A 11 -17.85 12.18 -11.85
N LYS A 12 -16.63 12.37 -12.34
CA LYS A 12 -15.52 12.91 -11.52
C LYS A 12 -15.83 14.32 -11.01
N ARG A 13 -16.39 15.18 -11.86
CA ARG A 13 -16.80 16.53 -11.48
C ARG A 13 -17.86 16.48 -10.38
N GLN A 14 -18.89 15.64 -10.54
CA GLN A 14 -19.94 15.47 -9.57
C GLN A 14 -19.43 15.01 -8.20
N ILE A 15 -18.47 14.07 -8.16
CA ILE A 15 -17.83 13.66 -6.90
C ILE A 15 -17.12 14.84 -6.23
N LEU A 16 -16.36 15.64 -6.98
CA LEU A 16 -15.65 16.79 -6.43
C LEU A 16 -16.63 17.88 -5.95
N ASP A 17 -17.69 18.16 -6.71
CA ASP A 17 -18.74 19.08 -6.31
C ASP A 17 -19.44 18.61 -5.02
N ASN A 18 -19.69 17.33 -4.88
CA ASN A 18 -20.22 16.74 -3.65
C ASN A 18 -19.25 16.87 -2.46
N CYS A 19 -17.93 16.90 -2.71
CA CYS A 19 -16.94 17.16 -1.65
C CYS A 19 -16.95 18.62 -1.20
N VAL A 20 -17.29 19.58 -2.09
CA VAL A 20 -17.42 21.00 -1.76
C VAL A 20 -18.71 21.28 -1.01
N PHE A 21 -19.86 20.81 -1.56
CA PHE A 21 -21.20 21.19 -1.12
C PHE A 21 -21.88 20.13 -0.23
N GLY A 22 -21.33 18.93 -0.14
CA GLY A 22 -21.90 17.83 0.62
C GLY A 22 -21.26 17.66 2.01
N ASN A 23 -21.71 16.63 2.73
CA ASN A 23 -21.23 16.30 4.07
C ASN A 23 -20.09 15.26 4.10
N TYR A 24 -19.21 15.26 3.10
CA TYR A 24 -18.07 14.35 3.10
C TYR A 24 -17.03 14.78 4.12
N LYS A 25 -16.54 13.82 4.91
CA LYS A 25 -15.52 14.06 5.95
C LYS A 25 -14.12 13.74 5.47
N PHE A 26 -13.99 12.89 4.46
CA PHE A 26 -12.71 12.44 3.92
C PHE A 26 -12.73 12.44 2.39
N LEU A 27 -11.65 12.94 1.81
CA LEU A 27 -11.34 12.80 0.39
C LEU A 27 -10.01 12.08 0.24
N TYR A 28 -10.03 10.86 -0.29
CA TYR A 28 -8.83 10.12 -0.65
C TYR A 28 -8.45 10.42 -2.09
N ILE A 29 -7.23 10.90 -2.29
CA ILE A 29 -6.74 11.30 -3.59
C ILE A 29 -5.29 10.83 -3.79
N SER A 30 -4.96 10.34 -4.98
CA SER A 30 -3.58 10.04 -5.32
C SER A 30 -2.80 11.31 -5.68
N PRO A 31 -1.49 11.37 -5.38
CA PRO A 31 -0.66 12.55 -5.67
C PRO A 31 -0.69 12.99 -7.14
N GLU A 32 -0.81 12.03 -8.07
CA GLU A 32 -0.87 12.31 -9.51
C GLU A 32 -2.11 13.15 -9.89
N ARG A 33 -3.20 13.03 -9.13
CA ARG A 33 -4.42 13.80 -9.38
C ARG A 33 -4.32 15.26 -8.97
N LEU A 34 -3.34 15.61 -8.14
CA LEU A 34 -3.09 17.01 -7.76
C LEU A 34 -2.57 17.87 -8.93
N GLU A 35 -2.19 17.27 -10.06
CA GLU A 35 -1.82 17.99 -11.29
C GLU A 35 -3.04 18.46 -12.09
N ASN A 36 -4.22 17.94 -11.80
CA ASN A 36 -5.43 18.27 -12.51
C ASN A 36 -6.00 19.61 -12.01
N ASN A 37 -6.11 20.60 -12.90
CA ASN A 37 -6.60 21.95 -12.56
C ASN A 37 -7.99 21.92 -11.92
N LEU A 38 -8.91 21.08 -12.41
CA LEU A 38 -10.25 20.97 -11.84
C LEU A 38 -10.20 20.49 -10.37
N VAL A 39 -9.29 19.56 -10.07
CA VAL A 39 -9.10 19.05 -8.71
C VAL A 39 -8.56 20.16 -7.81
N GLN A 40 -7.56 20.93 -8.29
CA GLN A 40 -6.99 22.05 -7.53
C GLN A 40 -8.02 23.16 -7.26
N GLU A 41 -8.82 23.53 -8.26
CA GLU A 41 -9.90 24.50 -8.11
C GLU A 41 -10.90 24.04 -7.04
N ARG A 42 -11.35 22.80 -7.11
CA ARG A 42 -12.31 22.28 -6.13
C ARG A 42 -11.74 22.14 -4.72
N ILE A 43 -10.46 21.79 -4.58
CA ILE A 43 -9.80 21.73 -3.27
C ILE A 43 -9.77 23.13 -2.61
N LYS A 44 -9.57 24.20 -3.37
CA LYS A 44 -9.63 25.57 -2.84
C LYS A 44 -11.01 25.94 -2.30
N ASP A 45 -12.06 25.41 -2.91
CA ASP A 45 -13.44 25.67 -2.51
C ASP A 45 -13.87 24.80 -1.30
N MET A 46 -13.06 23.78 -0.91
CA MET A 46 -13.35 22.90 0.22
C MET A 46 -12.83 23.53 1.53
N ALA A 47 -13.58 23.33 2.61
CA ALA A 47 -13.14 23.69 3.98
C ALA A 47 -12.20 22.58 4.53
N VAL A 48 -10.97 22.51 3.99
CA VAL A 48 -9.99 21.49 4.39
C VAL A 48 -9.33 21.89 5.71
N ASN A 49 -9.45 21.05 6.74
CA ASN A 49 -8.83 21.28 8.05
C ASN A 49 -7.52 20.49 8.23
N LEU A 50 -7.35 19.38 7.49
CA LEU A 50 -6.19 18.51 7.62
C LEU A 50 -5.81 17.89 6.28
N ASN A 51 -4.55 18.02 5.92
CA ASN A 51 -3.90 17.30 4.82
C ASN A 51 -3.07 16.15 5.41
N ALA A 52 -3.51 14.91 5.23
CA ALA A 52 -2.79 13.73 5.65
C ALA A 52 -2.05 13.11 4.45
N VAL A 53 -0.73 13.02 4.55
CA VAL A 53 0.14 12.41 3.53
C VAL A 53 0.55 11.04 4.04
N ASP A 54 -0.09 10.01 3.49
CA ASP A 54 0.26 8.62 3.77
C ASP A 54 1.44 8.18 2.91
N GLU A 55 2.20 7.18 3.37
CA GLU A 55 3.44 6.69 2.74
C GLU A 55 4.41 7.84 2.38
N ALA A 56 4.54 8.79 3.30
CA ALA A 56 5.32 10.01 3.07
C ALA A 56 6.79 9.76 2.70
N HIS A 57 7.34 8.56 2.98
CA HIS A 57 8.67 8.17 2.55
C HIS A 57 8.84 8.17 1.02
N CYS A 58 7.73 8.04 0.26
CA CYS A 58 7.76 8.12 -1.20
C CYS A 58 8.18 9.49 -1.76
N ILE A 59 8.23 10.53 -0.92
CA ILE A 59 8.68 11.87 -1.33
C ILE A 59 10.22 11.94 -1.46
N SER A 60 10.91 11.05 -0.76
CA SER A 60 12.36 11.05 -0.61
C SER A 60 13.07 10.18 -1.63
N LEU A 61 14.12 10.71 -2.25
CA LEU A 61 15.04 9.92 -3.08
C LEU A 61 15.82 8.87 -2.28
N TRP A 62 15.94 9.06 -0.98
CA TRP A 62 16.58 8.14 -0.05
C TRP A 62 15.64 7.07 0.48
N GLY A 63 14.35 7.16 0.10
CA GLY A 63 13.34 6.15 0.41
C GLY A 63 13.42 4.98 -0.59
N HIS A 64 12.92 3.83 -0.17
CA HIS A 64 12.91 2.61 -0.99
C HIS A 64 11.85 2.61 -2.11
N ASP A 65 10.91 3.56 -2.11
CA ASP A 65 9.81 3.65 -3.08
C ASP A 65 9.56 5.12 -3.46
N PHE A 66 10.57 5.76 -4.07
CA PHE A 66 10.46 7.15 -4.52
C PHE A 66 9.42 7.32 -5.63
N ARG A 67 8.51 8.27 -5.43
CA ARG A 67 7.47 8.62 -6.40
C ARG A 67 7.47 10.12 -6.68
N PRO A 68 7.87 10.56 -7.89
CA PRO A 68 7.99 11.99 -8.23
C PRO A 68 6.72 12.81 -7.94
N ALA A 69 5.54 12.22 -8.12
CA ALA A 69 4.26 12.89 -7.86
C ALA A 69 4.10 13.34 -6.39
N TYR A 70 4.75 12.65 -5.44
CA TYR A 70 4.69 13.03 -4.02
C TYR A 70 5.31 14.39 -3.74
N ARG A 71 6.31 14.84 -4.52
CA ARG A 71 6.90 16.18 -4.36
C ARG A 71 5.91 17.30 -4.66
N LYS A 72 4.86 17.03 -5.43
CA LYS A 72 3.82 18.01 -5.77
C LYS A 72 2.80 18.20 -4.64
N ILE A 73 2.80 17.31 -3.65
CA ILE A 73 1.90 17.42 -2.47
C ILE A 73 2.11 18.74 -1.73
N LYS A 74 3.33 19.29 -1.73
CA LYS A 74 3.59 20.60 -1.13
C LYS A 74 2.68 21.70 -1.67
N ASN A 75 2.19 21.58 -2.90
CA ASN A 75 1.27 22.55 -3.51
C ASN A 75 -0.06 22.64 -2.75
N LEU A 76 -0.43 21.60 -1.97
CA LEU A 76 -1.61 21.66 -1.09
C LEU A 76 -1.52 22.77 -0.06
N ARG A 77 -0.32 23.17 0.39
CA ARG A 77 -0.17 24.31 1.30
C ARG A 77 -0.65 25.61 0.70
N SER A 78 -0.45 25.80 -0.62
CA SER A 78 -0.95 26.99 -1.31
C SER A 78 -2.45 26.92 -1.60
N LEU A 79 -2.99 25.70 -1.77
CA LEU A 79 -4.41 25.49 -2.00
C LEU A 79 -5.24 25.54 -0.71
N CYS A 80 -4.67 25.10 0.40
CA CYS A 80 -5.30 25.01 1.72
C CYS A 80 -4.34 25.57 2.78
N PRO A 81 -4.10 26.90 2.83
CA PRO A 81 -3.06 27.49 3.68
C PRO A 81 -3.31 27.29 5.18
N ASP A 82 -4.57 27.24 5.59
CA ASP A 82 -4.97 27.09 6.99
C ASP A 82 -5.05 25.62 7.45
N ALA A 83 -4.92 24.67 6.53
CA ALA A 83 -5.01 23.25 6.86
C ALA A 83 -3.73 22.77 7.54
N ALA A 84 -3.89 22.08 8.67
CA ALA A 84 -2.78 21.35 9.28
C ALA A 84 -2.26 20.26 8.33
N VAL A 85 -0.96 19.93 8.43
CA VAL A 85 -0.36 18.85 7.63
C VAL A 85 0.21 17.79 8.55
N ILE A 86 -0.13 16.54 8.29
CA ILE A 86 0.46 15.35 8.91
C ILE A 86 1.08 14.45 7.85
N ALA A 87 2.30 14.00 8.09
CA ALA A 87 2.98 13.03 7.24
C ALA A 87 3.12 11.71 8.01
N LEU A 88 2.69 10.62 7.41
CA LEU A 88 2.64 9.29 8.01
C LEU A 88 3.52 8.33 7.21
N THR A 89 4.32 7.55 7.89
CA THR A 89 5.11 6.48 7.28
C THR A 89 5.52 5.44 8.31
N ALA A 90 5.55 4.18 7.90
CA ALA A 90 6.02 3.07 8.73
C ALA A 90 7.55 2.89 8.64
N THR A 91 8.22 3.43 7.61
CA THR A 91 9.59 3.08 7.25
C THR A 91 10.42 4.32 6.92
N ALA A 92 10.74 5.15 7.92
CA ALA A 92 11.56 6.33 7.68
C ALA A 92 12.87 6.29 8.47
N THR A 93 14.00 6.36 7.76
CA THR A 93 15.28 6.66 8.36
C THR A 93 15.39 8.14 8.73
N LYS A 94 16.38 8.53 9.53
CA LYS A 94 16.59 9.94 9.87
C LYS A 94 16.77 10.83 8.64
N ALA A 95 17.44 10.32 7.59
CA ALA A 95 17.62 11.05 6.34
C ALA A 95 16.28 11.27 5.62
N VAL A 96 15.44 10.23 5.55
CA VAL A 96 14.09 10.32 4.96
C VAL A 96 13.20 11.29 5.73
N VAL A 97 13.25 11.29 7.06
CA VAL A 97 12.48 12.24 7.90
C VAL A 97 12.87 13.68 7.60
N LYS A 98 14.18 13.96 7.48
CA LYS A 98 14.67 15.29 7.12
C LYS A 98 14.17 15.73 5.75
N ASP A 99 14.26 14.84 4.77
CA ASP A 99 13.79 15.12 3.41
C ASP A 99 12.26 15.36 3.36
N ILE A 100 11.46 14.58 4.11
CA ILE A 100 10.02 14.83 4.25
C ILE A 100 9.75 16.25 4.77
N PHE A 101 10.49 16.72 5.76
CA PHE A 101 10.31 18.06 6.30
C PHE A 101 10.62 19.15 5.28
N GLU A 102 11.73 19.00 4.55
CA GLU A 102 12.14 19.94 3.52
C GLU A 102 11.16 19.94 2.33
N GLN A 103 10.74 18.76 1.86
CA GLN A 103 9.88 18.64 0.69
C GLN A 103 8.42 19.04 0.95
N LEU A 104 7.94 18.94 2.17
CA LEU A 104 6.58 19.35 2.55
C LEU A 104 6.54 20.71 3.27
N ASP A 105 7.65 21.45 3.28
CA ASP A 105 7.78 22.78 3.90
C ASP A 105 7.24 22.82 5.36
N PHE A 106 7.63 21.85 6.19
CA PHE A 106 7.25 21.86 7.60
C PHE A 106 7.99 22.96 8.37
N ILE A 107 7.23 23.80 9.07
CA ILE A 107 7.76 24.82 9.98
C ILE A 107 7.62 24.27 11.40
N GLN A 108 8.73 24.08 12.12
CA GLN A 108 8.76 23.55 13.49
C GLN A 108 7.99 22.20 13.63
N PRO A 109 8.39 21.15 12.88
CA PRO A 109 7.69 19.88 12.89
C PRO A 109 7.74 19.22 14.26
N LYS A 110 6.64 18.59 14.68
CA LYS A 110 6.60 17.66 15.81
C LYS A 110 6.73 16.24 15.27
N ILE A 111 7.66 15.47 15.84
CA ILE A 111 7.89 14.07 15.46
C ILE A 111 7.30 13.17 16.53
N PHE A 112 6.48 12.23 16.09
CA PHE A 112 5.98 11.14 16.92
C PHE A 112 6.54 9.84 16.37
N GLN A 113 7.44 9.21 17.11
CA GLN A 113 8.09 7.98 16.68
C GLN A 113 7.90 6.89 17.71
N SER A 114 7.42 5.73 17.26
CA SER A 114 7.36 4.51 18.05
C SER A 114 8.54 3.59 17.70
N SER A 115 8.86 2.68 18.61
CA SER A 115 9.85 1.62 18.36
C SER A 115 9.38 0.68 17.26
N PHE A 116 10.27 0.28 16.36
CA PHE A 116 10.05 -0.77 15.37
C PHE A 116 10.02 -2.17 15.98
N TYR A 117 10.43 -2.32 17.25
CA TYR A 117 10.46 -3.59 17.92
C TYR A 117 9.03 -4.11 18.21
N ARG A 118 8.73 -5.27 17.65
CA ARG A 118 7.45 -5.94 17.78
C ARG A 118 7.65 -7.22 18.59
N ARG A 119 7.24 -7.23 19.87
CA ARG A 119 7.43 -8.36 20.80
C ARG A 119 6.80 -9.66 20.31
N ASN A 120 5.78 -9.58 19.47
CA ASN A 120 5.04 -10.72 18.95
C ASN A 120 5.56 -11.22 17.59
N LEU A 121 6.67 -10.67 17.08
CA LEU A 121 7.28 -11.10 15.83
C LEU A 121 8.65 -11.71 16.10
N SER A 122 8.89 -12.90 15.55
CA SER A 122 10.18 -13.58 15.52
C SER A 122 10.71 -13.57 14.10
N TYR A 123 11.95 -13.13 13.93
CA TYR A 123 12.65 -13.11 12.65
C TYR A 123 13.70 -14.23 12.64
N ASN A 124 13.62 -15.09 11.64
CA ASN A 124 14.54 -16.20 11.50
C ASN A 124 15.10 -16.23 10.07
N CYS A 125 16.39 -16.46 9.92
CA CYS A 125 17.03 -16.72 8.64
C CYS A 125 17.48 -18.18 8.64
N ILE A 126 17.04 -18.95 7.65
CA ILE A 126 17.31 -20.38 7.56
C ILE A 126 18.00 -20.65 6.23
N GLN A 127 19.24 -21.11 6.28
CA GLN A 127 19.93 -21.60 5.10
C GLN A 127 19.55 -23.06 4.85
N THR A 128 19.13 -23.38 3.64
CA THR A 128 18.75 -24.75 3.24
C THR A 128 19.01 -24.93 1.76
N GLU A 129 19.37 -26.15 1.38
CA GLU A 129 19.51 -26.57 -0.03
C GLU A 129 18.15 -26.91 -0.65
N ASP A 130 17.19 -27.34 0.18
CA ASP A 130 15.83 -27.69 -0.23
C ASP A 130 14.81 -26.74 0.43
N THR A 131 14.59 -25.64 -0.25
CA THR A 131 13.67 -24.57 0.19
C THR A 131 12.22 -25.07 0.19
N GLU A 132 11.85 -25.92 -0.76
CA GLU A 132 10.49 -26.43 -0.92
C GLU A 132 10.10 -27.34 0.25
N HIS A 133 10.89 -28.36 0.51
CA HIS A 133 10.66 -29.29 1.63
C HIS A 133 10.64 -28.55 2.97
N LYS A 134 11.57 -27.59 3.16
CA LYS A 134 11.61 -26.79 4.38
C LYS A 134 10.37 -25.95 4.56
N THR A 135 9.86 -25.32 3.48
CA THR A 135 8.64 -24.51 3.50
C THR A 135 7.43 -25.36 3.87
N ILE A 136 7.25 -26.53 3.24
CA ILE A 136 6.17 -27.48 3.53
C ILE A 136 6.21 -27.90 5.00
N LYS A 137 7.39 -28.27 5.51
CA LYS A 137 7.58 -28.65 6.92
C LYS A 137 7.15 -27.54 7.86
N LEU A 138 7.62 -26.29 7.64
CA LEU A 138 7.25 -25.15 8.47
C LEU A 138 5.74 -24.87 8.44
N LEU A 139 5.11 -24.99 7.29
CA LEU A 139 3.67 -24.80 7.16
C LEU A 139 2.87 -25.89 7.86
N ASN A 140 3.35 -27.13 7.89
CA ASN A 140 2.70 -28.24 8.61
C ASN A 140 2.84 -28.12 10.13
N GLU A 141 3.93 -27.54 10.61
CA GLU A 141 4.17 -27.30 12.03
C GLU A 141 3.39 -26.08 12.57
N THR A 142 2.87 -25.22 11.70
CA THR A 142 2.17 -23.99 12.07
C THR A 142 0.68 -24.06 11.76
N LYS A 143 -0.12 -23.29 12.49
CA LYS A 143 -1.56 -23.08 12.20
C LYS A 143 -1.81 -21.63 11.85
N GLY A 144 -2.94 -21.36 11.16
CA GLY A 144 -3.32 -20.03 10.72
C GLY A 144 -2.91 -19.74 9.27
N SER A 145 -3.24 -18.55 8.80
CA SER A 145 -2.91 -18.13 7.45
C SER A 145 -1.42 -17.82 7.31
N ALA A 146 -0.90 -18.02 6.10
CA ALA A 146 0.50 -17.71 5.77
C ALA A 146 0.61 -16.95 4.44
N ILE A 147 1.71 -16.23 4.30
CA ILE A 147 2.11 -15.59 3.04
C ILE A 147 3.51 -16.08 2.68
N ILE A 148 3.72 -16.43 1.42
CA ILE A 148 5.03 -16.74 0.86
C ILE A 148 5.36 -15.71 -0.21
N TYR A 149 6.42 -14.94 -0.01
CA TYR A 149 6.91 -13.99 -0.99
C TYR A 149 7.99 -14.61 -1.87
N VAL A 150 7.83 -14.43 -3.17
CA VAL A 150 8.76 -14.90 -4.20
C VAL A 150 9.04 -13.78 -5.21
N ARG A 151 10.15 -13.87 -5.95
CA ARG A 151 10.58 -12.82 -6.87
C ARG A 151 9.83 -12.84 -8.22
N SER A 152 9.48 -14.00 -8.73
CA SER A 152 8.91 -14.14 -10.08
C SER A 152 7.41 -14.49 -10.06
N ARG A 153 6.70 -14.04 -11.10
CA ARG A 153 5.29 -14.37 -11.31
C ARG A 153 5.09 -15.88 -11.51
N ILE A 154 5.98 -16.49 -12.26
CA ILE A 154 5.94 -17.94 -12.54
C ILE A 154 6.12 -18.74 -11.25
N ALA A 155 7.05 -18.35 -10.39
CA ALA A 155 7.26 -19.01 -9.11
C ALA A 155 6.03 -18.95 -8.19
N THR A 156 5.19 -17.90 -8.28
CA THR A 156 3.95 -17.85 -7.48
C THR A 156 3.01 -18.98 -7.81
N GLU A 157 2.84 -19.30 -9.10
CA GLU A 157 1.97 -20.38 -9.57
C GLU A 157 2.57 -21.76 -9.26
N GLN A 158 3.87 -21.93 -9.53
CA GLN A 158 4.58 -23.18 -9.29
C GLN A 158 4.52 -23.60 -7.83
N ILE A 159 4.86 -22.70 -6.92
CA ILE A 159 4.86 -22.99 -5.48
C ILE A 159 3.44 -23.21 -4.96
N ALA A 160 2.44 -22.46 -5.43
CA ALA A 160 1.05 -22.72 -5.06
C ALA A 160 0.63 -24.14 -5.47
N ASN A 161 0.94 -24.56 -6.69
CA ASN A 161 0.64 -25.93 -7.15
C ASN A 161 1.36 -27.01 -6.32
N VAL A 162 2.62 -26.77 -5.95
CA VAL A 162 3.38 -27.69 -5.10
C VAL A 162 2.71 -27.81 -3.71
N LEU A 163 2.29 -26.71 -3.13
CA LEU A 163 1.61 -26.71 -1.83
C LEU A 163 0.28 -27.46 -1.89
N ASP A 164 -0.54 -27.21 -2.92
CA ASP A 164 -1.82 -27.90 -3.11
C ASP A 164 -1.62 -29.42 -3.29
N ASN A 165 -0.60 -29.84 -4.06
CA ASN A 165 -0.25 -31.25 -4.22
C ASN A 165 0.21 -31.91 -2.91
N ASN A 166 0.70 -31.12 -1.95
CA ASN A 166 1.08 -31.56 -0.61
C ASN A 166 -0.05 -31.38 0.43
N GLY A 167 -1.29 -31.12 0.00
CA GLY A 167 -2.45 -30.99 0.87
C GLY A 167 -2.53 -29.66 1.63
N ILE A 168 -1.74 -28.66 1.24
CA ILE A 168 -1.76 -27.31 1.83
C ILE A 168 -2.51 -26.38 0.88
N SER A 169 -3.77 -26.05 1.20
CA SER A 169 -4.60 -25.21 0.35
C SER A 169 -3.96 -23.85 0.13
N SER A 170 -3.75 -23.48 -1.11
CA SER A 170 -3.03 -22.28 -1.48
C SER A 170 -3.66 -21.52 -2.65
N GLY A 171 -3.24 -20.29 -2.84
CA GLY A 171 -3.54 -19.48 -4.00
C GLY A 171 -2.36 -18.57 -4.31
N TYR A 172 -2.32 -18.04 -5.51
CA TYR A 172 -1.23 -17.17 -5.94
C TYR A 172 -1.70 -15.76 -6.33
N TYR A 173 -0.79 -14.78 -6.17
CA TYR A 173 -1.07 -13.38 -6.48
C TYR A 173 0.18 -12.67 -7.03
N HIS A 174 0.01 -11.99 -8.16
CA HIS A 174 1.07 -11.16 -8.74
C HIS A 174 0.50 -9.98 -9.54
N GLY A 175 1.33 -9.01 -9.85
CA GLY A 175 0.94 -7.79 -10.55
C GLY A 175 0.35 -8.00 -11.95
N GLY A 176 0.67 -9.12 -12.61
CA GLY A 176 0.17 -9.47 -13.95
C GLY A 176 -1.24 -10.08 -14.01
N LEU A 177 -1.87 -10.38 -12.87
CA LEU A 177 -3.26 -10.85 -12.85
C LEU A 177 -4.24 -9.73 -13.18
N ASP A 178 -5.37 -10.08 -13.81
CA ASP A 178 -6.48 -9.15 -14.02
C ASP A 178 -7.08 -8.67 -12.69
N SER A 179 -7.59 -7.45 -12.68
CA SER A 179 -8.14 -6.83 -11.47
C SER A 179 -9.25 -7.66 -10.82
N LYS A 180 -10.12 -8.29 -11.60
CA LYS A 180 -11.19 -9.17 -11.10
C LYS A 180 -10.64 -10.44 -10.44
N ILE A 181 -9.59 -11.03 -11.03
CA ILE A 181 -8.91 -12.20 -10.47
C ILE A 181 -8.22 -11.82 -9.16
N LYS A 182 -7.51 -10.70 -9.13
CA LYS A 182 -6.87 -10.17 -7.92
C LYS A 182 -7.86 -10.02 -6.77
N GLU A 183 -9.00 -9.41 -7.03
CA GLU A 183 -10.06 -9.21 -6.04
C GLU A 183 -10.62 -10.54 -5.55
N THR A 184 -10.88 -11.48 -6.46
CA THR A 184 -11.39 -12.81 -6.13
C THR A 184 -10.40 -13.60 -5.27
N VAL A 185 -9.12 -13.64 -5.66
CA VAL A 185 -8.07 -14.34 -4.91
C VAL A 185 -7.90 -13.72 -3.53
N HIS A 186 -7.85 -12.40 -3.43
CA HIS A 186 -7.75 -11.70 -2.15
C HIS A 186 -8.96 -12.01 -1.24
N SER A 187 -10.18 -11.93 -1.78
CA SER A 187 -11.42 -12.24 -1.05
C SER A 187 -11.45 -13.70 -0.58
N ASN A 188 -11.04 -14.65 -1.42
CA ASN A 188 -11.00 -16.06 -1.08
C ASN A 188 -10.00 -16.35 0.06
N TRP A 189 -8.82 -15.74 0.01
CA TRP A 189 -7.85 -15.87 1.09
C TRP A 189 -8.35 -15.23 2.39
N ARG A 190 -8.96 -14.06 2.30
CA ARG A 190 -9.53 -13.34 3.44
C ARG A 190 -10.65 -14.14 4.13
N SER A 191 -11.48 -14.84 3.35
CA SER A 191 -12.58 -15.70 3.82
C SER A 191 -12.16 -17.14 4.14
N HIS A 192 -10.85 -17.43 4.23
CA HIS A 192 -10.29 -18.75 4.55
C HIS A 192 -10.63 -19.87 3.56
N LYS A 193 -10.99 -19.56 2.29
CA LYS A 193 -11.17 -20.59 1.28
C LYS A 193 -9.87 -21.33 0.95
N PHE A 194 -8.73 -20.67 1.15
CA PHE A 194 -7.41 -21.28 1.17
C PHE A 194 -6.53 -20.65 2.24
N ARG A 195 -5.51 -21.36 2.68
CA ARG A 195 -4.68 -21.01 3.85
C ARG A 195 -3.49 -20.15 3.49
N VAL A 196 -2.79 -20.47 2.41
CA VAL A 196 -1.49 -19.89 2.05
C VAL A 196 -1.61 -19.02 0.80
N MET A 197 -1.17 -17.79 0.89
CA MET A 197 -1.04 -16.91 -0.25
C MET A 197 0.41 -16.92 -0.73
N VAL A 198 0.67 -17.33 -1.96
CA VAL A 198 1.98 -17.21 -2.61
C VAL A 198 1.99 -15.99 -3.50
N ALA A 199 2.87 -15.03 -3.26
CA ALA A 199 2.77 -13.75 -3.92
C ALA A 199 4.13 -13.12 -4.25
N THR A 200 4.12 -12.22 -5.24
CA THR A 200 5.17 -11.22 -5.38
C THR A 200 4.91 -10.04 -4.46
N ASN A 201 5.86 -9.10 -4.34
CA ASN A 201 5.72 -7.86 -3.59
C ASN A 201 4.54 -6.96 -4.02
N ALA A 202 3.85 -7.30 -5.14
CA ALA A 202 2.60 -6.66 -5.52
C ALA A 202 1.44 -6.94 -4.55
N PHE A 203 1.59 -7.93 -3.66
CA PHE A 203 0.67 -8.27 -2.59
C PHE A 203 1.29 -7.85 -1.26
N GLY A 204 0.63 -7.05 -0.46
CA GLY A 204 1.16 -6.70 0.86
C GLY A 204 0.69 -5.36 1.40
N MET A 205 0.68 -4.30 0.59
CA MET A 205 0.22 -3.00 1.06
C MET A 205 -1.28 -2.99 1.34
N GLY A 206 -1.67 -2.53 2.53
CA GLY A 206 -3.08 -2.40 2.92
C GLY A 206 -3.79 -3.74 3.26
N ILE A 207 -3.06 -4.83 3.44
CA ILE A 207 -3.65 -6.10 3.85
C ILE A 207 -3.83 -6.12 5.37
N ASP A 208 -5.08 -6.19 5.78
CA ASP A 208 -5.47 -6.43 7.17
C ASP A 208 -6.10 -7.83 7.29
N LYS A 209 -5.31 -8.79 7.79
CA LYS A 209 -5.73 -10.15 8.09
C LYS A 209 -5.08 -10.60 9.39
N PRO A 210 -5.81 -10.55 10.50
CA PRO A 210 -5.24 -10.71 11.85
C PRO A 210 -4.77 -12.12 12.17
N ASP A 211 -5.13 -13.13 11.38
CA ASP A 211 -4.76 -14.54 11.58
C ASP A 211 -3.52 -14.96 10.76
N VAL A 212 -2.84 -14.07 10.09
CA VAL A 212 -1.54 -14.36 9.47
C VAL A 212 -0.52 -14.64 10.59
N ARG A 213 0.02 -15.84 10.58
CA ARG A 213 0.98 -16.31 11.59
C ARG A 213 2.37 -16.52 11.02
N PHE A 214 2.47 -16.65 9.72
CA PHE A 214 3.72 -16.96 9.07
C PHE A 214 3.91 -16.14 7.80
N VAL A 215 5.07 -15.55 7.66
CA VAL A 215 5.51 -14.89 6.43
C VAL A 215 6.86 -15.48 6.07
N ILE A 216 6.95 -16.06 4.89
CA ILE A 216 8.17 -16.68 4.36
C ILE A 216 8.63 -15.85 3.17
N HIS A 217 9.88 -15.42 3.18
CA HIS A 217 10.53 -14.86 2.02
C HIS A 217 11.47 -15.92 1.44
N GLN A 218 11.20 -16.36 0.23
CA GLN A 218 12.12 -17.21 -0.52
C GLN A 218 13.01 -16.34 -1.40
N ASP A 219 14.26 -16.71 -1.54
CA ASP A 219 15.24 -16.00 -2.37
C ASP A 219 15.55 -14.57 -1.87
N VAL A 220 15.84 -14.42 -0.59
CA VAL A 220 16.32 -13.17 0.01
C VAL A 220 17.78 -12.92 -0.32
#